data_a1fbc097bcd1bd7b381472e9eaa0be58
#
_entry.id   a1fbc097bcd1bd7b381472e9eaa0be58
#
_cell.length_a   1.000
_cell.length_b   1.000
_cell.length_c   1.000
_cell.angle_alpha   90.00
_cell.angle_beta   90.00
_cell.angle_gamma   90.00
#
_symmetry.space_group_name_H-M   'P 1'
#
loop_
_entity.id
_entity.type
_entity.pdbx_description
1 polymer ?
#
loop_
_entity_poly.entity_id
_entity_poly.type
_entity_poly.pdbx_seq_one_letter_code
_entity_poly.pdbx_strand_id
1 'polypeptide(L)'
;MAGPRKAALGFIFLTLLLDVIGIGIIVPVIPALIRNLTGGTISDAARVGGWLVFAFAVMQFLFSPVMGNLSDRFGRRPVLLLSLLGFGLDYLLVAFAPSIGWLFAGRLIAGVMGPASPRPPHILPIYQPPRSGPRILA
;
A
#
# COMPACT_ATOMS: atom_id res chain seq x y z
N MET A 1 -24.18 -19.20 17.11
CA MET A 1 -24.04 -17.88 16.47
C MET A 1 -22.65 -17.36 16.77
N ALA A 2 -21.78 -17.26 15.77
CA ALA A 2 -20.44 -16.70 15.95
C ALA A 2 -20.60 -15.20 16.16
N GLY A 3 -20.20 -14.67 17.33
CA GLY A 3 -20.31 -13.27 17.65
C GLY A 3 -19.51 -12.38 16.66
N PRO A 4 -19.86 -11.10 16.48
CA PRO A 4 -19.26 -10.20 15.48
C PRO A 4 -17.74 -10.11 15.57
N ARG A 5 -17.14 -10.35 16.72
CA ARG A 5 -15.68 -10.41 16.91
C ARG A 5 -15.03 -11.60 16.20
N LYS A 6 -15.66 -12.78 16.19
CA LYS A 6 -15.13 -13.97 15.52
C LYS A 6 -15.15 -13.83 14.00
N ALA A 7 -16.20 -13.22 13.46
CA ALA A 7 -16.29 -12.92 12.02
C ALA A 7 -15.23 -11.91 11.59
N ALA A 8 -14.96 -10.85 12.38
CA ALA A 8 -13.92 -9.87 12.12
C ALA A 8 -12.51 -10.50 12.16
N LEU A 9 -12.23 -11.37 13.14
CA LEU A 9 -10.97 -12.10 13.23
C LEU A 9 -10.76 -13.03 12.05
N GLY A 10 -11.81 -13.76 11.63
CA GLY A 10 -11.76 -14.63 10.46
C GLY A 10 -11.47 -13.86 9.17
N PHE A 11 -12.08 -12.68 9.01
CA PHE A 11 -11.82 -11.81 7.86
C PHE A 11 -10.37 -11.30 7.85
N ILE A 12 -9.85 -10.82 8.98
CA ILE A 12 -8.46 -10.37 9.12
C ILE A 12 -7.50 -11.52 8.82
N PHE A 13 -7.75 -12.70 9.37
CA PHE A 13 -6.91 -13.87 9.12
C PHE A 13 -6.89 -14.26 7.64
N LEU A 14 -8.05 -14.27 6.99
CA LEU A 14 -8.16 -14.58 5.57
C LEU A 14 -7.40 -13.56 4.71
N THR A 15 -7.52 -12.28 5.02
CA THR A 15 -6.81 -11.20 4.31
C THR A 15 -5.30 -11.36 4.45
N LEU A 16 -4.79 -11.57 5.67
CA LEU A 16 -3.37 -11.80 5.92
C LEU A 16 -2.86 -13.07 5.22
N LEU A 17 -3.66 -14.13 5.20
CA LEU A 17 -3.32 -15.37 4.50
C LEU A 17 -3.17 -15.15 3.01
N LEU A 18 -4.12 -14.42 2.40
CA LEU A 18 -4.06 -14.07 0.98
C LEU A 18 -2.84 -13.18 0.66
N ASP A 19 -2.52 -12.22 1.53
CA ASP A 19 -1.33 -11.37 1.38
C ASP A 19 -0.04 -12.20 1.42
N VAL A 20 0.10 -13.09 2.38
CA VAL A 20 1.27 -13.98 2.50
C VAL A 20 1.40 -14.90 1.30
N ILE A 21 0.31 -15.49 0.84
CA ILE A 21 0.31 -16.32 -0.38
C ILE A 21 0.71 -15.49 -1.60
N GLY A 22 0.16 -14.28 -1.75
CA GLY A 22 0.50 -13.37 -2.84
C GLY A 22 1.98 -13.03 -2.86
N ILE A 23 2.56 -12.67 -1.73
CA ILE A 23 4.00 -12.40 -1.59
C ILE A 23 4.82 -13.66 -1.92
N GLY A 24 4.40 -14.82 -1.41
CA GLY A 24 5.08 -16.10 -1.64
C GLY A 24 5.14 -16.49 -3.13
N ILE A 25 4.12 -16.13 -3.91
CA ILE A 25 4.10 -16.36 -5.36
C ILE A 25 4.95 -15.32 -6.10
N ILE A 26 4.85 -14.05 -5.71
CA ILE A 26 5.53 -12.94 -6.40
C ILE A 26 7.06 -13.04 -6.27
N VAL A 27 7.56 -13.43 -5.10
CA VAL A 27 9.01 -13.49 -4.83
C VAL A 27 9.78 -14.35 -5.86
N PRO A 28 9.35 -15.57 -6.20
CA PRO A 28 10.03 -16.37 -7.23
C PRO A 28 9.64 -15.97 -8.66
N VAL A 29 8.43 -15.49 -8.90
CA VAL A 29 7.89 -15.23 -10.25
C VAL A 29 8.53 -13.99 -10.88
N ILE A 30 8.70 -12.90 -10.13
CA ILE A 30 9.26 -11.65 -10.69
C ILE A 30 10.70 -11.84 -11.20
N PRO A 31 11.66 -12.43 -10.45
CA PRO A 31 13.00 -12.68 -10.97
C PRO A 31 13.01 -13.59 -12.19
N ALA A 32 12.15 -14.63 -12.20
CA ALA A 32 12.04 -15.53 -13.34
C ALA A 32 11.52 -14.81 -14.58
N LEU A 33 10.49 -13.96 -14.43
CA LEU A 33 9.93 -13.16 -15.50
C LEU A 33 10.96 -12.16 -16.06
N ILE A 34 11.66 -11.43 -15.20
CA ILE A 34 12.69 -10.47 -15.63
C ILE A 34 13.80 -11.21 -16.39
N ARG A 35 14.22 -12.36 -15.89
CA ARG A 35 15.23 -13.18 -16.53
C ARG A 35 14.81 -13.65 -17.93
N ASN A 36 13.56 -14.07 -18.11
CA ASN A 36 13.01 -14.45 -19.39
C ASN A 36 12.93 -13.26 -20.37
N LEU A 37 12.63 -12.07 -19.87
CA LEU A 37 12.52 -10.86 -20.69
C LEU A 37 13.89 -10.26 -21.05
N THR A 38 14.91 -10.43 -20.20
CA THR A 38 16.26 -9.89 -20.43
C THR A 38 17.17 -10.88 -21.16
N GLY A 39 16.88 -12.18 -21.08
CA GLY A 39 17.81 -13.23 -21.52
C GLY A 39 19.12 -13.28 -20.69
N GLY A 40 19.17 -12.55 -19.57
CA GLY A 40 20.34 -12.33 -18.75
C GLY A 40 20.52 -13.30 -17.59
N THR A 41 21.48 -12.98 -16.74
CA THR A 41 21.82 -13.75 -15.54
C THR A 41 20.86 -13.42 -14.39
N ILE A 42 20.94 -14.18 -13.29
CA ILE A 42 20.21 -13.89 -12.05
C ILE A 42 20.59 -12.52 -11.46
N SER A 43 21.87 -12.14 -11.60
CA SER A 43 22.36 -10.83 -11.13
C SER A 43 21.75 -9.66 -11.93
N ASP A 44 21.54 -9.83 -13.23
CA ASP A 44 20.87 -8.83 -14.06
C ASP A 44 19.40 -8.70 -13.68
N ALA A 45 18.73 -9.83 -13.44
CA ALA A 45 17.35 -9.84 -12.95
C ALA A 45 17.22 -9.15 -11.59
N ALA A 46 18.16 -9.38 -10.68
CA ALA A 46 18.18 -8.72 -9.37
C ALA A 46 18.39 -7.19 -9.49
N ARG A 47 19.27 -6.77 -10.40
CA ARG A 47 19.49 -5.33 -10.67
C ARG A 47 18.24 -4.66 -11.22
N VAL A 48 17.59 -5.24 -12.22
CA VAL A 48 16.35 -4.73 -12.79
C VAL A 48 15.23 -4.73 -11.74
N GLY A 49 15.13 -5.81 -10.95
CA GLY A 49 14.18 -5.89 -9.82
C GLY A 49 14.40 -4.77 -8.80
N GLY A 50 15.66 -4.47 -8.47
CA GLY A 50 16.01 -3.34 -7.59
C GLY A 50 15.55 -1.99 -8.16
N TRP A 51 15.73 -1.75 -9.45
CA TRP A 51 15.25 -0.54 -10.11
C TRP A 51 13.71 -0.45 -10.13
N LEU A 52 13.00 -1.57 -10.30
CA LEU A 52 11.54 -1.61 -10.22
C LEU A 52 11.03 -1.24 -8.82
N VAL A 53 11.67 -1.78 -7.77
CA VAL A 53 11.33 -1.44 -6.38
C VAL A 53 11.65 0.02 -6.09
N PHE A 54 12.79 0.51 -6.56
CA PHE A 54 13.18 1.91 -6.41
C PHE A 54 12.17 2.86 -7.10
N ALA A 55 11.79 2.58 -8.34
CA ALA A 55 10.81 3.37 -9.08
C ALA A 55 9.46 3.42 -8.35
N PHE A 56 8.98 2.27 -7.85
CA PHE A 56 7.78 2.19 -7.03
C PHE A 56 7.89 3.05 -5.77
N ALA A 57 8.99 2.92 -5.00
CA ALA A 57 9.20 3.64 -3.75
C ALA A 57 9.28 5.16 -3.97
N VAL A 58 9.95 5.62 -5.03
CA VAL A 58 10.03 7.04 -5.37
C VAL A 58 8.64 7.60 -5.71
N MET A 59 7.87 6.89 -6.53
CA MET A 59 6.51 7.32 -6.87
C MET A 59 5.62 7.35 -5.63
N GLN A 60 5.68 6.33 -4.80
CA GLN A 60 4.93 6.29 -3.55
C GLN A 60 5.30 7.43 -2.62
N PHE A 61 6.58 7.75 -2.49
CA PHE A 61 7.04 8.87 -1.67
C PHE A 61 6.53 10.21 -2.18
N LEU A 62 6.66 10.46 -3.49
CA LEU A 62 6.22 11.72 -4.11
C LEU A 62 4.70 11.91 -4.05
N PHE A 63 3.93 10.85 -4.27
CA PHE A 63 2.47 10.91 -4.34
C PHE A 63 1.77 10.64 -3.00
N SER A 64 2.49 10.18 -1.98
CA SER A 64 1.94 9.97 -0.63
C SER A 64 1.24 11.22 -0.06
N PRO A 65 1.80 12.45 -0.12
CA PRO A 65 1.10 13.64 0.36
C PRO A 65 -0.15 13.95 -0.47
N VAL A 66 -0.13 13.68 -1.78
CA VAL A 66 -1.29 13.88 -2.67
C VAL A 66 -2.42 12.92 -2.29
N MET A 67 -2.10 11.64 -2.14
CA MET A 67 -3.06 10.62 -1.72
C MET A 67 -3.59 10.87 -0.32
N GLY A 68 -2.74 11.38 0.61
CA GLY A 68 -3.16 11.81 1.93
C GLY A 68 -4.21 12.92 1.87
N ASN A 69 -3.94 13.98 1.12
CA ASN A 69 -4.88 15.09 0.93
C ASN A 69 -6.17 14.66 0.23
N LEU A 70 -6.07 13.75 -0.74
CA LEU A 70 -7.22 13.21 -1.44
C LEU A 70 -8.12 12.39 -0.49
N SER A 71 -7.48 11.59 0.38
CA SER A 71 -8.18 10.81 1.41
C SER A 71 -8.88 11.70 2.43
N ASP A 72 -8.27 12.84 2.81
CA ASP A 72 -8.87 13.80 3.73
C ASP A 72 -10.06 14.54 3.10
N ARG A 73 -10.02 14.81 1.78
CA ARG A 73 -11.05 15.56 1.06
C ARG A 73 -12.25 14.70 0.62
N PHE A 74 -12.01 13.51 0.09
CA PHE A 74 -13.03 12.63 -0.48
C PHE A 74 -13.41 11.47 0.44
N GLY A 75 -12.69 11.31 1.56
CA GLY A 75 -12.87 10.21 2.49
C GLY A 75 -11.99 8.99 2.16
N ARG A 76 -11.82 8.13 3.16
CA ARG A 76 -10.89 7.00 3.08
C ARG A 76 -11.34 5.88 2.14
N ARG A 77 -12.65 5.63 2.04
CA ARG A 77 -13.20 4.52 1.24
C ARG A 77 -12.90 4.63 -0.26
N PRO A 78 -13.19 5.75 -0.96
CA PRO A 78 -12.91 5.86 -2.39
C PRO A 78 -11.42 5.82 -2.68
N VAL A 79 -10.57 6.38 -1.82
CA VAL A 79 -9.11 6.35 -2.01
C VAL A 79 -8.55 4.93 -1.85
N LEU A 80 -9.06 4.15 -0.89
CA LEU A 80 -8.70 2.74 -0.74
C LEU A 80 -9.11 1.92 -1.97
N LEU A 81 -10.32 2.14 -2.50
CA LEU A 81 -10.78 1.47 -3.72
C LEU A 81 -9.91 1.83 -4.92
N LEU A 82 -9.52 3.10 -5.06
CA LEU A 82 -8.62 3.57 -6.10
C LEU A 82 -7.23 2.92 -5.98
N SER A 83 -6.70 2.79 -4.76
CA SER A 83 -5.44 2.09 -4.51
C SER A 83 -5.53 0.61 -4.88
N LEU A 84 -6.60 -0.08 -4.49
CA LEU A 84 -6.82 -1.48 -4.86
C LEU A 84 -6.95 -1.67 -6.36
N LEU A 85 -7.63 -0.76 -7.05
CA LEU A 85 -7.74 -0.77 -8.51
C LEU A 85 -6.37 -0.57 -9.17
N GLY A 86 -5.55 0.34 -8.64
CA GLY A 86 -4.17 0.55 -9.11
C GLY A 86 -3.29 -0.69 -8.95
N PHE A 87 -3.36 -1.37 -7.82
CA PHE A 87 -2.66 -2.64 -7.61
C PHE A 87 -3.19 -3.75 -8.52
N GLY A 88 -4.52 -3.85 -8.71
CA GLY A 88 -5.10 -4.80 -9.65
C GLY A 88 -4.62 -4.58 -11.07
N LEU A 89 -4.50 -3.33 -11.51
CA LEU A 89 -3.96 -2.96 -12.81
C LEU A 89 -2.47 -3.29 -12.92
N ASP A 90 -1.66 -3.06 -11.89
CA ASP A 90 -0.25 -3.46 -11.84
C ASP A 90 -0.11 -4.98 -12.04
N TYR A 91 -0.91 -5.79 -11.34
CA TYR A 91 -0.89 -7.24 -11.51
C TYR A 91 -1.28 -7.68 -12.92
N LEU A 92 -2.26 -7.03 -13.55
CA LEU A 92 -2.62 -7.30 -14.94
C LEU A 92 -1.48 -6.94 -15.90
N LEU A 93 -0.83 -5.78 -15.70
CA LEU A 93 0.31 -5.37 -16.49
C LEU A 93 1.49 -6.34 -16.34
N VAL A 94 1.74 -6.83 -15.13
CA VAL A 94 2.77 -7.86 -14.87
C VAL A 94 2.41 -9.18 -15.56
N ALA A 95 1.14 -9.61 -15.49
CA ALA A 95 0.69 -10.87 -16.10
C ALA A 95 0.82 -10.88 -17.62
N PHE A 96 0.59 -9.74 -18.27
CA PHE A 96 0.67 -9.59 -19.72
C PHE A 96 1.93 -8.87 -20.20
N ALA A 97 2.95 -8.72 -19.37
CA ALA A 97 4.13 -7.93 -19.66
C ALA A 97 4.95 -8.53 -20.84
N PRO A 98 4.96 -7.92 -22.03
CA PRO A 98 5.79 -8.35 -23.16
C PRO A 98 7.23 -7.84 -23.06
N SER A 99 7.49 -6.87 -22.17
CA SER A 99 8.80 -6.24 -22.00
C SER A 99 8.97 -5.67 -20.60
N ILE A 100 10.23 -5.37 -20.22
CA ILE A 100 10.58 -4.75 -18.94
C ILE A 100 9.92 -3.38 -18.79
N GLY A 101 9.73 -2.63 -19.87
CA GLY A 101 9.06 -1.33 -19.84
C GLY A 101 7.62 -1.41 -19.29
N TRP A 102 6.91 -2.48 -19.57
CA TRP A 102 5.57 -2.73 -19.02
C TRP A 102 5.60 -2.97 -17.52
N LEU A 103 6.63 -3.66 -17.02
CA LEU A 103 6.84 -3.85 -15.58
C LEU A 103 7.10 -2.51 -14.87
N PHE A 104 7.91 -1.64 -15.49
CA PHE A 104 8.12 -0.29 -14.96
C PHE A 104 6.84 0.52 -14.95
N ALA A 105 6.05 0.51 -16.03
CA ALA A 105 4.78 1.23 -16.10
C ALA A 105 3.81 0.78 -14.99
N GLY A 106 3.67 -0.53 -14.76
CA GLY A 106 2.88 -1.07 -13.66
C GLY A 106 3.36 -0.56 -12.30
N ARG A 107 4.65 -0.63 -12.04
CA ARG A 107 5.24 -0.16 -10.78
C ARG A 107 5.07 1.34 -10.54
N LEU A 108 5.15 2.16 -11.58
CA LEU A 108 4.89 3.59 -11.49
C LEU A 108 3.42 3.85 -11.12
N ILE A 109 2.47 3.18 -11.78
CA ILE A 109 1.04 3.30 -11.49
C ILE A 109 0.73 2.84 -10.07
N ALA A 110 1.24 1.68 -9.66
CA ALA A 110 1.07 1.16 -8.32
C ALA A 110 1.68 2.08 -7.25
N GLY A 111 2.84 2.68 -7.53
CA GLY A 111 3.48 3.65 -6.64
C GLY A 111 2.67 4.93 -6.45
N VAL A 112 2.07 5.46 -7.53
CA VAL A 112 1.19 6.63 -7.47
C VAL A 112 -0.08 6.35 -6.67
N MET A 113 -0.68 5.16 -6.86
CA MET A 113 -1.93 4.76 -6.22
C MET A 113 -1.73 4.03 -4.89
N GLY A 114 -0.49 3.95 -4.39
CA GLY A 114 -0.17 3.30 -3.14
C GLY A 114 -0.97 3.88 -1.95
N PRO A 115 -1.29 3.07 -0.94
CA PRO A 115 -2.07 3.52 0.22
C PRO A 115 -1.32 4.62 0.95
N ALA A 116 -2.01 5.75 1.16
CA ALA A 116 -1.50 6.81 2.01
C ALA A 116 -1.33 6.27 3.43
N SER A 117 -0.13 6.43 4.01
CA SER A 117 0.10 6.11 5.41
C SER A 117 -0.88 6.92 6.28
N PRO A 118 -1.62 6.29 7.19
CA PRO A 118 -2.50 7.02 8.09
C PRO A 118 -1.64 8.01 8.87
N ARG A 119 -1.95 9.31 8.75
CA ARG A 119 -1.34 10.30 9.63
C ARG A 119 -1.65 9.88 11.06
N PRO A 120 -0.65 9.84 11.97
CA PRO A 120 -0.94 9.64 13.37
C PRO A 120 -1.96 10.72 13.77
N PRO A 121 -2.99 10.37 14.55
CA PRO A 121 -3.92 11.37 15.05
C PRO A 121 -3.05 12.45 15.69
N HIS A 122 -3.23 13.70 15.25
CA HIS A 122 -2.56 14.82 15.90
C HIS A 122 -2.86 14.68 17.37
N ILE A 123 -1.83 14.37 18.14
CA ILE A 123 -1.89 14.47 19.60
C ILE A 123 -1.95 15.98 19.82
N LEU A 124 -3.17 16.52 19.67
CA LEU A 124 -3.46 17.81 20.26
C LEU A 124 -3.17 17.61 21.75
N PRO A 125 -2.19 18.32 22.32
CA PRO A 125 -2.07 18.31 23.75
C PRO A 125 -3.46 18.73 24.26
N ILE A 126 -4.16 17.82 24.92
CA ILE A 126 -5.41 18.14 25.60
C ILE A 126 -4.97 19.08 26.71
N TYR A 127 -4.89 20.37 26.38
CA TYR A 127 -4.87 21.40 27.37
C TYR A 127 -6.27 21.37 28.01
N GLN A 128 -6.42 20.52 29.01
CA GLN A 128 -7.54 20.64 29.94
C GLN A 128 -7.26 21.87 30.79
N PRO A 129 -8.01 22.96 30.61
CA PRO A 129 -7.93 24.06 31.57
C PRO A 129 -8.23 23.50 32.95
N PRO A 130 -7.53 23.95 34.01
CA PRO A 130 -7.79 23.47 35.35
C PRO A 130 -9.28 23.72 35.64
N ARG A 131 -10.00 22.66 36.01
CA ARG A 131 -11.38 22.76 36.47
C ARG A 131 -11.38 23.72 37.66
N SER A 132 -11.91 24.90 37.45
CA SER A 132 -12.19 25.81 38.54
C SER A 132 -13.03 25.04 39.57
N GLY A 133 -12.42 24.75 40.71
CA GLY A 133 -13.08 24.09 41.81
C GLY A 133 -14.31 24.89 42.26
N PRO A 134 -15.28 24.27 42.96
CA PRO A 134 -16.49 24.94 43.40
C PRO A 134 -16.12 26.12 44.29
N ARG A 135 -16.55 27.34 43.93
CA ARG A 135 -16.53 28.47 44.84
C ARG A 135 -17.47 28.14 45.97
N ILE A 136 -16.91 27.79 47.13
CA ILE A 136 -17.63 27.75 48.37
C ILE A 136 -17.90 29.21 48.75
N LEU A 137 -19.13 29.66 48.50
CA LEU A 137 -19.63 30.90 49.06
C LEU A 137 -20.00 30.59 50.52
N ALA A 138 -19.20 31.13 51.44
CA ALA A 138 -19.57 31.28 52.85
C ALA A 138 -20.35 32.59 53.02
#